data_46763a0a26732ca51019de664ff04c58
#
_entry.id   46763a0a26732ca51019de664ff04c58
#
_cell.length_a   1.000
_cell.length_b   1.000
_cell.length_c   1.000
_cell.angle_alpha   90.00
_cell.angle_beta   90.00
_cell.angle_gamma   90.00
#
_symmetry.space_group_name_H-M   'P 1'
#
loop_
_entity.id
_entity.type
_entity.pdbx_description
1 polymer ?
#
loop_
_entity_poly.entity_id
_entity_poly.type
_entity_poly.pdbx_seq_one_letter_code
_entity_poly.pdbx_strand_id
1 'polypeptide(L)'
;MQTLLADFHVHTLLSPCAAVEMTPNHIVLRAAQYGVGAVAITDHNASANVEAALEAGRSYGVKVFPGMEVECQEEAHIVVLFDTLEQLQQWQHIVDGHMNGIANNPEKFGAQFVVDADDNFIREEERMLLAPLSLTAAQVVQQVRELGGIALAAHIDRPAYSIVGQLGFIEPDFGFAAAEISHVGWQKNLQSRLQRVAGFLPYVTDSDAHTMLDFLQGPKNLLTVADLTVAEILRALANEGGRSFVPGKFTEFKDD
;
A
#
# COMPACT_ATOMS: atom_id res chain seq x y z
N MET A 1 8.57 -19.82 -12.09
CA MET A 1 7.44 -18.89 -12.14
C MET A 1 6.37 -19.39 -11.22
N GLN A 2 5.84 -18.52 -10.38
CA GLN A 2 4.68 -18.76 -9.52
C GLN A 2 3.60 -17.74 -9.84
N THR A 3 2.35 -18.13 -9.66
CA THR A 3 1.20 -17.24 -9.86
C THR A 3 0.40 -17.18 -8.57
N LEU A 4 0.13 -16.00 -8.06
CA LEU A 4 -0.55 -15.79 -6.79
C LEU A 4 -1.38 -14.49 -6.82
N LEU A 5 -2.35 -14.39 -5.90
CA LEU A 5 -3.04 -13.14 -5.63
C LEU A 5 -2.19 -12.26 -4.72
N ALA A 6 -2.13 -10.96 -5.02
CA ALA A 6 -1.42 -9.96 -4.23
C ALA A 6 -2.30 -8.74 -3.96
N ASP A 7 -2.15 -8.16 -2.77
CA ASP A 7 -2.78 -6.91 -2.35
C ASP A 7 -1.70 -5.98 -1.78
N PHE A 8 -1.42 -4.89 -2.47
CA PHE A 8 -0.30 -4.01 -2.13
C PHE A 8 -0.72 -2.74 -1.39
N HIS A 9 -1.99 -2.65 -0.96
CA HIS A 9 -2.49 -1.48 -0.24
C HIS A 9 -3.45 -1.91 0.87
N VAL A 10 -2.89 -2.12 2.08
CA VAL A 10 -3.64 -2.61 3.25
C VAL A 10 -3.19 -1.85 4.50
N HIS A 11 -4.15 -1.32 5.25
CA HIS A 11 -3.91 -0.59 6.50
C HIS A 11 -4.10 -1.48 7.73
N THR A 12 -3.29 -1.24 8.73
CA THR A 12 -3.50 -1.83 10.07
C THR A 12 -4.17 -0.82 11.01
N LEU A 13 -4.47 -1.25 12.24
CA LEU A 13 -4.98 -0.39 13.31
C LEU A 13 -3.98 0.73 13.74
N LEU A 14 -2.83 0.84 13.09
CA LEU A 14 -1.92 1.97 13.23
C LEU A 14 -2.43 3.19 12.45
N SER A 15 -3.08 2.97 11.33
CA SER A 15 -3.80 4.01 10.58
C SER A 15 -5.09 4.38 11.33
N PRO A 16 -5.29 5.64 11.76
CA PRO A 16 -6.41 6.00 12.64
C PRO A 16 -7.77 5.88 11.97
N CYS A 17 -7.82 5.75 10.65
CA CYS A 17 -9.01 5.49 9.85
C CYS A 17 -9.34 3.99 9.71
N ALA A 18 -8.43 3.10 10.13
CA ALA A 18 -8.65 1.67 10.05
C ALA A 18 -9.36 1.13 11.31
N ALA A 19 -10.13 0.08 11.13
CA ALA A 19 -10.83 -0.58 12.22
C ALA A 19 -9.86 -1.36 13.13
N VAL A 20 -10.21 -1.50 14.41
CA VAL A 20 -9.34 -2.10 15.42
C VAL A 20 -9.04 -3.58 15.16
N GLU A 21 -9.90 -4.28 14.40
CA GLU A 21 -9.64 -5.67 13.99
C GLU A 21 -8.59 -5.82 12.89
N MET A 22 -8.12 -4.70 12.31
CA MET A 22 -7.07 -4.70 11.29
C MET A 22 -5.68 -4.85 11.94
N THR A 23 -5.51 -5.90 12.73
CA THR A 23 -4.21 -6.23 13.31
C THR A 23 -3.30 -6.91 12.29
N PRO A 24 -1.98 -6.75 12.38
CA PRO A 24 -1.03 -7.38 11.46
C PRO A 24 -1.21 -8.91 11.35
N ASN A 25 -1.35 -9.60 12.48
CA ASN A 25 -1.52 -11.04 12.51
C ASN A 25 -2.84 -11.45 11.85
N HIS A 26 -3.95 -10.77 12.19
CA HIS A 26 -5.27 -11.07 11.63
C HIS A 26 -5.31 -10.86 10.11
N ILE A 27 -4.74 -9.76 9.59
CA ILE A 27 -4.66 -9.50 8.15
C ILE A 27 -3.93 -10.64 7.44
N VAL A 28 -2.76 -11.03 7.93
CA VAL A 28 -1.92 -12.04 7.29
C VAL A 28 -2.53 -13.44 7.41
N LEU A 29 -3.14 -13.78 8.56
CA LEU A 29 -3.92 -15.01 8.74
C LEU A 29 -5.05 -15.09 7.71
N ARG A 30 -5.83 -14.02 7.55
CA ARG A 30 -6.93 -13.99 6.57
C ARG A 30 -6.42 -14.04 5.14
N ALA A 31 -5.29 -13.39 4.84
CA ALA A 31 -4.63 -13.55 3.54
C ALA A 31 -4.35 -15.02 3.21
N ALA A 32 -3.73 -15.76 4.15
CA ALA A 32 -3.47 -17.19 3.99
C ALA A 32 -4.74 -18.02 3.79
N GLN A 33 -5.78 -17.76 4.59
CA GLN A 33 -7.06 -18.48 4.53
C GLN A 33 -7.79 -18.28 3.20
N TYR A 34 -7.67 -17.09 2.60
CA TYR A 34 -8.36 -16.73 1.37
C TYR A 34 -7.47 -16.81 0.11
N GLY A 35 -6.28 -17.43 0.24
CA GLY A 35 -5.40 -17.69 -0.90
C GLY A 35 -4.71 -16.44 -1.47
N VAL A 36 -4.61 -15.37 -0.68
CA VAL A 36 -3.79 -14.21 -1.02
C VAL A 36 -2.35 -14.52 -0.63
N GLY A 37 -1.49 -14.70 -1.63
CA GLY A 37 -0.11 -15.16 -1.41
C GLY A 37 0.88 -14.05 -1.09
N ALA A 38 0.52 -12.79 -1.34
CA ALA A 38 1.34 -11.62 -1.01
C ALA A 38 0.48 -10.44 -0.56
N VAL A 39 0.92 -9.72 0.47
CA VAL A 39 0.30 -8.46 0.92
C VAL A 39 1.39 -7.42 1.18
N ALA A 40 1.05 -6.14 1.08
CA ALA A 40 1.86 -5.07 1.65
C ALA A 40 1.09 -4.39 2.78
N ILE A 41 1.78 -4.09 3.87
CA ILE A 41 1.26 -3.26 4.95
C ILE A 41 1.71 -1.84 4.67
N THR A 42 0.74 -0.93 4.55
CA THR A 42 0.96 0.41 4.01
C THR A 42 0.25 1.49 4.85
N ASP A 43 0.44 1.44 6.17
CA ASP A 43 -0.11 2.45 7.07
C ASP A 43 0.32 3.87 6.70
N HIS A 44 -0.53 4.86 7.02
CA HIS A 44 -0.24 6.26 6.74
C HIS A 44 1.01 6.75 7.46
N ASN A 45 2.00 7.24 6.71
CA ASN A 45 3.24 7.88 7.20
C ASN A 45 3.98 7.13 8.31
N ALA A 46 3.68 5.84 8.53
CA ALA A 46 4.29 5.03 9.59
C ALA A 46 4.45 3.56 9.20
N SER A 47 5.47 2.92 9.78
CA SER A 47 5.82 1.52 9.50
C SER A 47 5.85 0.61 10.72
N ALA A 48 5.39 1.11 11.89
CA ALA A 48 5.63 0.44 13.17
C ALA A 48 5.00 -0.97 13.29
N ASN A 49 3.92 -1.27 12.55
CA ASN A 49 3.27 -2.58 12.55
C ASN A 49 3.79 -3.53 11.46
N VAL A 50 4.71 -3.07 10.59
CA VAL A 50 5.21 -3.89 9.47
C VAL A 50 6.04 -5.08 9.97
N GLU A 51 6.84 -4.92 11.01
CA GLU A 51 7.66 -6.01 11.57
C GLU A 51 6.77 -7.14 12.11
N ALA A 52 5.69 -6.82 12.81
CA ALA A 52 4.69 -7.78 13.28
C ALA A 52 4.04 -8.55 12.10
N ALA A 53 3.69 -7.84 11.03
CA ALA A 53 3.14 -8.47 9.83
C ALA A 53 4.15 -9.38 9.11
N LEU A 54 5.43 -8.99 9.06
CA LEU A 54 6.50 -9.83 8.50
C LEU A 54 6.67 -11.14 9.28
N GLU A 55 6.55 -11.10 10.60
CA GLU A 55 6.61 -12.29 11.45
C GLU A 55 5.39 -13.20 11.23
N ALA A 56 4.19 -12.62 11.20
CA ALA A 56 2.97 -13.36 10.84
C ALA A 56 3.09 -13.97 9.43
N GLY A 57 3.67 -13.23 8.46
CA GLY A 57 3.91 -13.71 7.10
C GLY A 57 4.77 -14.97 7.06
N ARG A 58 5.85 -15.02 7.85
CA ARG A 58 6.68 -16.23 8.00
C ARG A 58 5.90 -17.41 8.58
N SER A 59 5.01 -17.12 9.53
CA SER A 59 4.22 -18.15 10.24
C SER A 59 3.14 -18.76 9.35
N TYR A 60 2.49 -17.96 8.51
CA TYR A 60 1.36 -18.39 7.68
C TYR A 60 1.72 -18.65 6.21
N GLY A 61 2.99 -18.43 5.81
CA GLY A 61 3.45 -18.67 4.45
C GLY A 61 2.96 -17.62 3.45
N VAL A 62 2.65 -16.40 3.89
CA VAL A 62 2.28 -15.25 3.06
C VAL A 62 3.48 -14.32 2.92
N LYS A 63 3.80 -13.91 1.70
CA LYS A 63 4.81 -12.86 1.52
C LYS A 63 4.24 -11.52 2.00
N VAL A 64 4.90 -10.90 2.96
CA VAL A 64 4.63 -9.51 3.32
C VAL A 64 5.71 -8.64 2.69
N PHE A 65 5.28 -7.60 1.94
CA PHE A 65 6.15 -6.54 1.47
C PHE A 65 6.14 -5.41 2.50
N PRO A 66 7.31 -4.96 2.97
CA PRO A 66 7.41 -3.73 3.75
C PRO A 66 6.94 -2.54 2.91
N GLY A 67 5.95 -1.80 3.40
CA GLY A 67 5.38 -0.67 2.68
C GLY A 67 4.93 0.47 3.60
N MET A 68 4.47 1.52 2.98
CA MET A 68 3.89 2.70 3.62
C MET A 68 3.04 3.45 2.60
N GLU A 69 1.90 4.00 3.02
CA GLU A 69 1.22 5.02 2.24
C GLU A 69 1.60 6.40 2.80
N VAL A 70 2.28 7.22 1.99
CA VAL A 70 2.65 8.57 2.41
C VAL A 70 1.70 9.59 1.80
N GLU A 71 1.33 10.61 2.58
CA GLU A 71 0.70 11.80 2.07
C GLU A 71 1.77 12.84 1.75
N CYS A 72 1.97 13.15 0.46
CA CYS A 72 2.99 14.11 0.03
C CYS A 72 2.51 15.56 0.20
N GLN A 73 3.39 16.53 -0.05
CA GLN A 73 3.11 17.97 0.10
C GLN A 73 1.90 18.45 -0.72
N GLU A 74 1.64 17.80 -1.85
CA GLU A 74 0.50 18.08 -2.71
C GLU A 74 -0.83 17.49 -2.19
N GLU A 75 -0.85 16.97 -0.96
CA GLU A 75 -2.00 16.28 -0.36
C GLU A 75 -2.48 15.09 -1.21
N ALA A 76 -1.53 14.37 -1.80
CA ALA A 76 -1.78 13.15 -2.57
C ALA A 76 -1.10 11.96 -1.89
N HIS A 77 -1.76 10.81 -1.95
CA HIS A 77 -1.24 9.57 -1.40
C HIS A 77 -0.36 8.82 -2.41
N ILE A 78 0.70 8.23 -1.89
CA ILE A 78 1.68 7.44 -2.63
C ILE A 78 1.97 6.17 -1.84
N VAL A 79 1.66 5.02 -2.41
CA VAL A 79 2.06 3.73 -1.83
C VAL A 79 3.50 3.44 -2.20
N VAL A 80 4.32 3.15 -1.21
CA VAL A 80 5.73 2.78 -1.40
C VAL A 80 5.98 1.36 -0.89
N LEU A 81 6.76 0.58 -1.65
CA LEU A 81 7.05 -0.82 -1.34
C LEU A 81 8.56 -1.06 -1.39
N PHE A 82 9.02 -1.93 -0.49
CA PHE A 82 10.42 -2.33 -0.38
C PHE A 82 10.56 -3.86 -0.25
N ASP A 83 11.76 -4.38 -0.49
CA ASP A 83 12.05 -5.79 -0.32
C ASP A 83 12.35 -6.16 1.14
N THR A 84 12.90 -5.23 1.92
CA THR A 84 13.39 -5.48 3.26
C THR A 84 12.89 -4.46 4.28
N LEU A 85 12.78 -4.89 5.54
CA LEU A 85 12.44 -4.01 6.64
C LEU A 85 13.50 -2.90 6.84
N GLU A 86 14.76 -3.20 6.57
CA GLU A 86 15.85 -2.21 6.68
C GLU A 86 15.67 -1.03 5.71
N GLN A 87 15.28 -1.31 4.46
CA GLN A 87 14.97 -0.26 3.48
C GLN A 87 13.79 0.60 3.95
N LEU A 88 12.73 -0.04 4.46
CA LEU A 88 11.57 0.67 5.01
C LEU A 88 11.92 1.51 6.24
N GLN A 89 12.80 1.04 7.12
CA GLN A 89 13.27 1.80 8.28
C GLN A 89 14.10 3.02 7.88
N GLN A 90 14.93 2.91 6.83
CA GLN A 90 15.63 4.06 6.25
C GLN A 90 14.64 5.07 5.67
N TRP A 91 13.59 4.59 4.98
CA TRP A 91 12.50 5.43 4.50
C TRP A 91 11.73 6.09 5.66
N GLN A 92 11.39 5.34 6.72
CA GLN A 92 10.73 5.90 7.92
C GLN A 92 11.54 7.04 8.53
N HIS A 93 12.87 6.90 8.59
CA HIS A 93 13.72 7.98 9.11
C HIS A 93 13.63 9.26 8.28
N ILE A 94 13.51 9.13 6.96
CA ILE A 94 13.28 10.26 6.06
C ILE A 94 11.90 10.88 6.31
N VAL A 95 10.85 10.05 6.39
CA VAL A 95 9.48 10.48 6.70
C VAL A 95 9.42 11.23 8.02
N ASP A 96 10.05 10.71 9.07
CA ASP A 96 10.10 11.34 10.40
C ASP A 96 10.70 12.75 10.36
N GLY A 97 11.71 12.97 9.52
CA GLY A 97 12.33 14.27 9.29
C GLY A 97 11.45 15.27 8.54
N HIS A 98 10.39 14.81 7.90
CA HIS A 98 9.49 15.60 7.06
C HIS A 98 8.06 15.70 7.58
N MET A 99 7.76 15.07 8.72
CA MET A 99 6.47 15.22 9.42
C MET A 99 6.38 16.61 10.06
N ASN A 100 5.17 17.15 10.11
CA ASN A 100 4.90 18.51 10.61
C ASN A 100 4.85 18.67 12.15
N GLY A 101 5.07 17.59 12.91
CA GLY A 101 5.08 17.59 14.38
C GLY A 101 3.72 17.81 15.06
N ILE A 102 2.62 17.70 14.32
CA ILE A 102 1.26 17.80 14.89
C ILE A 102 0.98 16.52 15.70
N ALA A 103 0.45 16.70 16.93
CA ALA A 103 -0.01 15.57 17.74
C ALA A 103 -1.38 15.05 17.25
N ASN A 104 -1.58 13.75 17.33
CA ASN A 104 -2.88 13.13 17.05
C ASN A 104 -3.91 13.54 18.12
N ASN A 105 -5.17 13.57 17.71
CA ASN A 105 -6.30 13.69 18.62
C ASN A 105 -7.21 12.46 18.42
N PRO A 106 -7.07 11.40 19.27
CA PRO A 106 -7.80 10.16 19.09
C PRO A 106 -9.33 10.30 19.12
N GLU A 107 -9.86 11.31 19.83
CA GLU A 107 -11.31 11.56 19.87
C GLU A 107 -11.86 12.06 18.52
N LYS A 108 -11.00 12.69 17.70
CA LYS A 108 -11.40 13.25 16.40
C LYS A 108 -11.02 12.38 15.22
N PHE A 109 -9.83 11.79 15.27
CA PHE A 109 -9.22 11.12 14.12
C PHE A 109 -9.08 9.61 14.30
N GLY A 110 -9.27 9.09 15.51
CA GLY A 110 -9.04 7.69 15.87
C GLY A 110 -7.69 7.47 16.56
N ALA A 111 -7.58 6.38 17.28
CA ALA A 111 -6.35 5.94 17.93
C ALA A 111 -5.42 5.28 16.92
N GLN A 112 -4.12 5.34 17.17
CA GLN A 112 -3.05 4.84 16.30
C GLN A 112 -2.22 3.81 17.08
N PHE A 113 -2.61 2.52 17.00
CA PHE A 113 -2.06 1.49 17.84
C PHE A 113 -0.89 0.74 17.18
N VAL A 114 0.20 0.62 17.92
CA VAL A 114 1.31 -0.27 17.61
C VAL A 114 1.17 -1.55 18.41
N VAL A 115 1.26 -2.68 17.72
CA VAL A 115 1.11 -4.02 18.30
C VAL A 115 2.29 -4.92 17.92
N ASP A 116 2.48 -6.01 18.68
CA ASP A 116 3.44 -7.07 18.33
C ASP A 116 2.84 -8.13 17.39
N ALA A 117 3.61 -9.18 17.10
CA ALA A 117 3.21 -10.25 16.19
C ALA A 117 2.08 -11.15 16.75
N ASP A 118 1.80 -11.09 18.04
CA ASP A 118 0.70 -11.78 18.70
C ASP A 118 -0.52 -10.85 18.91
N ASP A 119 -0.51 -9.65 18.26
CA ASP A 119 -1.52 -8.60 18.37
C ASP A 119 -1.64 -7.98 19.78
N ASN A 120 -0.60 -8.12 20.64
CA ASN A 120 -0.60 -7.44 21.93
C ASN A 120 -0.23 -5.96 21.75
N PHE A 121 -0.96 -5.10 22.48
CA PHE A 121 -0.68 -3.67 22.50
C PHE A 121 0.72 -3.35 23.05
N ILE A 122 1.49 -2.56 22.31
CA ILE A 122 2.80 -2.04 22.70
C ILE A 122 2.70 -0.57 23.14
N ARG A 123 2.18 0.28 22.27
CA ARG A 123 2.06 1.73 22.48
C ARG A 123 1.07 2.37 21.52
N GLU A 124 0.67 3.56 21.81
CA GLU A 124 -0.01 4.46 20.88
C GLU A 124 1.01 5.34 20.15
N GLU A 125 0.79 5.59 18.86
CA GLU A 125 1.56 6.59 18.11
C GLU A 125 0.92 7.97 18.31
N GLU A 126 1.68 8.89 18.90
CA GLU A 126 1.17 10.20 19.29
C GLU A 126 1.20 11.25 18.16
N ARG A 127 1.97 11.01 17.10
CA ARG A 127 2.05 11.92 15.96
C ARG A 127 0.85 11.73 15.06
N MET A 128 0.32 12.83 14.49
CA MET A 128 -0.77 12.78 13.51
C MET A 128 -0.27 12.14 12.20
N LEU A 129 -0.68 10.90 11.94
CA LEU A 129 -0.27 10.17 10.74
C LEU A 129 -1.02 10.60 9.48
N LEU A 130 -2.20 11.22 9.61
CA LEU A 130 -3.02 11.74 8.49
C LEU A 130 -2.64 13.18 8.08
N ALA A 131 -1.41 13.57 8.26
CA ALA A 131 -0.97 14.93 7.91
C ALA A 131 0.10 14.87 6.80
N PRO A 132 0.05 15.77 5.81
CA PRO A 132 0.98 15.74 4.70
C PRO A 132 2.42 15.98 5.15
N LEU A 133 3.34 15.29 4.49
CA LEU A 133 4.77 15.50 4.62
C LEU A 133 5.18 16.79 3.90
N SER A 134 6.34 17.33 4.26
CA SER A 134 6.96 18.43 3.49
C SER A 134 7.69 17.98 2.22
N LEU A 135 7.59 16.70 1.83
CA LEU A 135 8.14 16.15 0.60
C LEU A 135 7.14 16.25 -0.54
N THR A 136 7.56 16.74 -1.70
CA THR A 136 6.75 16.67 -2.93
C THR A 136 6.65 15.24 -3.45
N ALA A 137 5.64 14.96 -4.27
CA ALA A 137 5.47 13.65 -4.91
C ALA A 137 6.73 13.20 -5.67
N ALA A 138 7.37 14.10 -6.42
CA ALA A 138 8.62 13.82 -7.14
C ALA A 138 9.77 13.45 -6.18
N GLN A 139 9.88 14.15 -5.05
CA GLN A 139 10.90 13.84 -4.03
C GLN A 139 10.65 12.49 -3.36
N VAL A 140 9.39 12.17 -3.05
CA VAL A 140 9.00 10.86 -2.51
C VAL A 140 9.46 9.75 -3.46
N VAL A 141 9.06 9.83 -4.72
CA VAL A 141 9.40 8.80 -5.72
C VAL A 141 10.90 8.67 -5.91
N GLN A 142 11.62 9.79 -5.98
CA GLN A 142 13.07 9.78 -6.13
C GLN A 142 13.75 9.07 -4.96
N GLN A 143 13.44 9.46 -3.72
CA GLN A 143 14.09 8.89 -2.52
C GLN A 143 13.75 7.41 -2.34
N VAL A 144 12.50 7.00 -2.60
CA VAL A 144 12.10 5.59 -2.56
C VAL A 144 12.91 4.77 -3.56
N ARG A 145 13.11 5.26 -4.79
CA ARG A 145 13.93 4.59 -5.80
C ARG A 145 15.40 4.51 -5.42
N GLU A 146 15.95 5.55 -4.80
CA GLU A 146 17.34 5.56 -4.30
C GLU A 146 17.56 4.50 -3.21
N LEU A 147 16.52 4.20 -2.41
CA LEU A 147 16.51 3.11 -1.43
C LEU A 147 16.21 1.73 -2.04
N GLY A 148 16.00 1.63 -3.37
CA GLY A 148 15.68 0.38 -4.06
C GLY A 148 14.23 -0.06 -3.99
N GLY A 149 13.32 0.82 -3.56
CA GLY A 149 11.88 0.61 -3.54
C GLY A 149 11.18 1.03 -4.83
N ILE A 150 9.85 0.87 -4.84
CA ILE A 150 8.96 1.39 -5.89
C ILE A 150 7.86 2.24 -5.27
N ALA A 151 7.35 3.19 -6.05
CA ALA A 151 6.24 4.05 -5.69
C ALA A 151 5.07 3.87 -6.66
N LEU A 152 3.87 3.75 -6.13
CA LEU A 152 2.61 3.68 -6.87
C LEU A 152 1.81 4.95 -6.58
N ALA A 153 1.24 5.57 -7.61
CA ALA A 153 0.31 6.67 -7.42
C ALA A 153 -1.03 6.10 -6.91
N ALA A 154 -1.37 6.35 -5.65
CA ALA A 154 -2.53 5.73 -5.00
C ALA A 154 -3.84 6.26 -5.57
N HIS A 155 -4.84 5.38 -5.70
CA HIS A 155 -6.26 5.62 -6.05
C HIS A 155 -6.49 6.89 -6.90
N ILE A 156 -5.83 6.99 -8.07
CA ILE A 156 -5.79 8.19 -8.93
C ILE A 156 -7.15 8.69 -9.43
N ASP A 157 -8.19 7.89 -9.29
CA ASP A 157 -9.58 8.20 -9.64
C ASP A 157 -10.34 8.97 -8.55
N ARG A 158 -9.78 9.09 -7.33
CA ARG A 158 -10.40 9.83 -6.24
C ARG A 158 -10.24 11.34 -6.43
N PRO A 159 -11.27 12.15 -6.08
CA PRO A 159 -11.19 13.62 -6.19
C PRO A 159 -10.30 14.25 -5.13
N ALA A 160 -10.05 13.58 -4.01
CA ALA A 160 -9.18 14.00 -2.91
C ALA A 160 -8.11 12.94 -2.68
N TYR A 161 -6.98 13.35 -2.12
CA TYR A 161 -5.84 12.49 -1.78
C TYR A 161 -5.26 11.70 -2.96
N SER A 162 -5.46 12.17 -4.19
CA SER A 162 -4.87 11.56 -5.38
C SER A 162 -4.06 12.57 -6.17
N ILE A 163 -2.98 12.11 -6.79
CA ILE A 163 -2.12 12.99 -7.60
C ILE A 163 -2.88 13.62 -8.78
N VAL A 164 -3.81 12.88 -9.38
CA VAL A 164 -4.66 13.40 -10.47
C VAL A 164 -5.71 14.38 -9.93
N GLY A 165 -6.26 14.13 -8.74
CA GLY A 165 -7.21 15.04 -8.09
C GLY A 165 -6.57 16.38 -7.73
N GLN A 166 -5.33 16.37 -7.30
CA GLN A 166 -4.60 17.57 -6.84
C GLN A 166 -3.93 18.31 -8.00
N LEU A 167 -3.25 17.61 -8.91
CA LEU A 167 -2.45 18.23 -9.98
C LEU A 167 -3.15 18.18 -11.36
N GLY A 168 -4.17 17.35 -11.53
CA GLY A 168 -4.89 17.17 -12.78
C GLY A 168 -4.29 16.12 -13.73
N PHE A 169 -3.05 15.70 -13.54
CA PHE A 169 -2.31 14.73 -14.35
C PHE A 169 -1.12 14.15 -13.59
N ILE A 170 -0.50 13.11 -14.14
CA ILE A 170 0.77 12.55 -13.68
C ILE A 170 1.84 12.90 -14.71
N GLU A 171 2.93 13.52 -14.28
CA GLU A 171 4.09 13.75 -15.14
C GLU A 171 4.88 12.43 -15.31
N PRO A 172 5.28 12.04 -16.54
CA PRO A 172 6.08 10.84 -16.76
C PRO A 172 7.39 10.85 -15.97
N ASP A 173 7.98 12.03 -15.77
CA ASP A 173 9.26 12.21 -15.07
C ASP A 173 9.16 12.01 -13.55
N PHE A 174 7.96 11.92 -12.97
CA PHE A 174 7.82 11.54 -11.56
C PHE A 174 8.38 10.14 -11.28
N GLY A 175 8.30 9.23 -12.27
CA GLY A 175 8.91 7.91 -12.15
C GLY A 175 8.12 6.90 -11.32
N PHE A 176 6.80 7.07 -11.19
CA PHE A 176 5.92 6.05 -10.61
C PHE A 176 6.02 4.73 -11.36
N ALA A 177 5.96 3.62 -10.64
CA ALA A 177 5.96 2.27 -11.21
C ALA A 177 4.60 1.88 -11.81
N ALA A 178 3.51 2.33 -11.18
CA ALA A 178 2.14 2.08 -11.61
C ALA A 178 1.20 3.16 -11.05
N ALA A 179 -0.03 3.18 -11.56
CA ALA A 179 -1.13 3.97 -11.05
C ALA A 179 -2.23 3.05 -10.52
N GLU A 180 -2.59 3.25 -9.26
CA GLU A 180 -3.68 2.50 -8.63
C GLU A 180 -5.02 3.14 -8.98
N ILE A 181 -5.99 2.29 -9.34
CA ILE A 181 -7.40 2.67 -9.48
C ILE A 181 -8.16 2.05 -8.33
N SER A 182 -8.92 2.87 -7.60
CA SER A 182 -9.69 2.40 -6.45
C SER A 182 -10.67 1.28 -6.84
N HIS A 183 -11.08 0.47 -5.86
CA HIS A 183 -12.11 -0.57 -6.06
C HIS A 183 -13.35 -0.02 -6.78
N VAL A 184 -13.87 1.12 -6.34
CA VAL A 184 -15.05 1.77 -6.95
C VAL A 184 -14.77 2.23 -8.38
N GLY A 185 -13.59 2.83 -8.61
CA GLY A 185 -13.16 3.25 -9.93
C GLY A 185 -12.99 2.09 -10.90
N TRP A 186 -12.44 0.98 -10.40
CA TRP A 186 -12.29 -0.25 -11.18
C TRP A 186 -13.63 -0.83 -11.61
N GLN A 187 -14.59 -0.96 -10.70
CA GLN A 187 -15.94 -1.41 -10.99
C GLN A 187 -16.67 -0.52 -12.00
N LYS A 188 -16.42 0.80 -11.97
CA LYS A 188 -16.99 1.77 -12.91
C LYS A 188 -16.22 1.90 -14.23
N ASN A 189 -15.18 1.11 -14.45
CA ASN A 189 -14.31 1.14 -15.64
C ASN A 189 -13.73 2.54 -15.92
N LEU A 190 -13.26 3.25 -14.87
CA LEU A 190 -12.71 4.59 -15.02
C LEU A 190 -11.35 4.62 -15.73
N GLN A 191 -10.68 3.48 -15.95
CA GLN A 191 -9.40 3.36 -16.64
C GLN A 191 -9.38 4.10 -17.98
N SER A 192 -10.47 3.98 -18.76
CA SER A 192 -10.58 4.63 -20.07
C SER A 192 -10.61 6.17 -19.98
N ARG A 193 -11.12 6.71 -18.87
CA ARG A 193 -11.16 8.17 -18.63
C ARG A 193 -9.80 8.68 -18.17
N LEU A 194 -9.06 7.86 -17.42
CA LEU A 194 -7.74 8.18 -16.86
C LEU A 194 -6.62 8.00 -17.87
N GLN A 195 -6.88 7.36 -19.03
CA GLN A 195 -5.92 7.12 -20.09
C GLN A 195 -5.16 8.37 -20.54
N ARG A 196 -5.81 9.54 -20.51
CA ARG A 196 -5.19 10.81 -20.95
C ARG A 196 -4.22 11.39 -19.93
N VAL A 197 -4.42 11.09 -18.65
CA VAL A 197 -3.69 11.71 -17.53
C VAL A 197 -2.67 10.77 -16.88
N ALA A 198 -2.81 9.46 -17.09
CA ALA A 198 -1.95 8.44 -16.50
C ALA A 198 -1.74 7.21 -17.40
N GLY A 199 -2.18 7.22 -18.67
CA GLY A 199 -2.19 6.03 -19.54
C GLY A 199 -0.84 5.53 -20.02
N PHE A 200 0.26 6.17 -19.64
CA PHE A 200 1.62 5.69 -19.84
C PHE A 200 2.06 4.73 -18.70
N LEU A 201 1.32 4.70 -17.59
CA LEU A 201 1.57 3.80 -16.47
C LEU A 201 0.71 2.53 -16.58
N PRO A 202 1.22 1.37 -16.16
CA PRO A 202 0.37 0.22 -15.92
C PRO A 202 -0.60 0.53 -14.78
N TYR A 203 -1.82 -0.02 -14.86
CA TYR A 203 -2.79 0.12 -13.79
C TYR A 203 -2.75 -1.09 -12.86
N VAL A 204 -2.87 -0.80 -11.57
CA VAL A 204 -3.08 -1.78 -10.50
C VAL A 204 -4.40 -1.46 -9.79
N THR A 205 -4.93 -2.40 -9.01
CA THR A 205 -6.07 -2.16 -8.14
C THR A 205 -5.93 -3.03 -6.91
N ASP A 206 -5.87 -2.40 -5.78
CA ASP A 206 -5.69 -3.01 -4.47
C ASP A 206 -6.93 -2.74 -3.61
N SER A 207 -7.01 -3.35 -2.44
CA SER A 207 -8.20 -3.18 -1.60
C SER A 207 -8.30 -1.82 -0.95
N ASP A 208 -7.16 -1.21 -0.62
CA ASP A 208 -7.08 -0.03 0.25
C ASP A 208 -7.89 -0.27 1.53
N ALA A 209 -7.68 -1.47 2.10
CA ALA A 209 -8.52 -2.01 3.15
C ALA A 209 -8.30 -1.31 4.48
N HIS A 210 -9.38 -0.78 5.03
CA HIS A 210 -9.46 -0.19 6.37
C HIS A 210 -10.33 -1.02 7.32
N THR A 211 -11.07 -2.00 6.78
CA THR A 211 -11.80 -3.01 7.53
C THR A 211 -11.49 -4.41 6.98
N MET A 212 -11.72 -5.43 7.78
CA MET A 212 -11.53 -6.81 7.31
C MET A 212 -12.46 -7.13 6.14
N LEU A 213 -13.65 -6.56 6.12
CA LEU A 213 -14.58 -6.71 4.99
C LEU A 213 -14.01 -6.12 3.70
N ASP A 214 -13.41 -4.92 3.77
CA ASP A 214 -12.75 -4.30 2.61
C ASP A 214 -11.60 -5.17 2.11
N PHE A 215 -10.80 -5.73 3.03
CA PHE A 215 -9.72 -6.65 2.68
C PHE A 215 -10.24 -7.89 1.95
N LEU A 216 -11.28 -8.53 2.48
CA LEU A 216 -11.80 -9.77 1.91
C LEU A 216 -12.54 -9.55 0.59
N GLN A 217 -13.34 -8.50 0.47
CA GLN A 217 -14.15 -8.20 -0.71
C GLN A 217 -13.46 -7.30 -1.73
N GLY A 218 -12.39 -6.63 -1.34
CA GLY A 218 -11.63 -5.75 -2.23
C GLY A 218 -10.90 -6.49 -3.35
N PRO A 219 -10.57 -5.79 -4.44
CA PRO A 219 -9.84 -6.37 -5.56
C PRO A 219 -8.42 -6.76 -5.15
N LYS A 220 -7.89 -7.73 -5.89
CA LYS A 220 -6.51 -8.19 -5.80
C LYS A 220 -5.88 -8.18 -7.18
N ASN A 221 -4.58 -8.28 -7.24
CA ASN A 221 -3.84 -8.42 -8.47
C ASN A 221 -3.35 -9.86 -8.63
N LEU A 222 -3.52 -10.45 -9.81
CA LEU A 222 -2.93 -11.73 -10.12
C LEU A 222 -1.51 -11.49 -10.65
N LEU A 223 -0.54 -11.89 -9.85
CA LEU A 223 0.87 -11.69 -10.10
C LEU A 223 1.54 -13.00 -10.54
N THR A 224 2.23 -12.99 -11.69
CA THR A 224 3.06 -14.11 -12.14
C THR A 224 4.52 -13.65 -12.18
N VAL A 225 5.36 -14.24 -11.34
CA VAL A 225 6.75 -13.81 -11.10
C VAL A 225 7.68 -15.01 -10.90
N ALA A 226 8.99 -14.80 -11.03
CA ALA A 226 9.99 -15.81 -10.70
C ALA A 226 10.30 -15.84 -9.20
N ASP A 227 10.26 -14.67 -8.55
CA ASP A 227 10.51 -14.47 -7.12
C ASP A 227 9.60 -13.35 -6.60
N LEU A 228 9.45 -13.24 -5.26
CA LEU A 228 8.63 -12.22 -4.62
C LEU A 228 9.50 -11.05 -4.16
N THR A 229 9.93 -10.24 -5.15
CA THR A 229 10.75 -9.05 -4.97
C THR A 229 10.17 -7.84 -5.73
N VAL A 230 10.54 -6.64 -5.30
CA VAL A 230 10.19 -5.39 -5.98
C VAL A 230 10.65 -5.40 -7.45
N ALA A 231 11.84 -5.93 -7.72
CA ALA A 231 12.34 -6.05 -9.09
C ALA A 231 11.48 -6.96 -9.97
N GLU A 232 10.96 -8.05 -9.43
CA GLU A 232 10.04 -8.95 -10.15
C GLU A 232 8.65 -8.33 -10.34
N ILE A 233 8.18 -7.52 -9.38
CA ILE A 233 6.94 -6.73 -9.54
C ILE A 233 7.09 -5.76 -10.73
N LEU A 234 8.20 -5.02 -10.81
CA LEU A 234 8.47 -4.12 -11.95
C LEU A 234 8.47 -4.86 -13.29
N ARG A 235 9.09 -6.04 -13.35
CA ARG A 235 9.10 -6.87 -14.57
C ARG A 235 7.71 -7.41 -14.91
N ALA A 236 6.89 -7.72 -13.90
CA ALA A 236 5.52 -8.15 -14.10
C ALA A 236 4.63 -7.02 -14.64
N LEU A 237 4.77 -5.81 -14.11
CA LEU A 237 4.10 -4.60 -14.60
C LEU A 237 4.48 -4.29 -16.06
N ALA A 238 5.73 -4.58 -16.45
CA ALA A 238 6.22 -4.43 -17.83
C ALA A 238 5.88 -5.65 -18.73
N ASN A 239 5.26 -6.72 -18.21
CA ASN A 239 5.01 -7.98 -18.91
C ASN A 239 6.27 -8.63 -19.52
N GLU A 240 7.40 -8.55 -18.82
CA GLU A 240 8.69 -9.02 -19.30
C GLU A 240 8.96 -10.49 -18.97
N GLY A 241 9.49 -11.22 -19.96
CA GLY A 241 10.04 -12.56 -19.77
C GLY A 241 9.05 -13.59 -19.17
N GLY A 242 7.76 -13.49 -19.56
CA GLY A 242 6.69 -14.37 -19.07
C GLY A 242 6.13 -13.99 -17.69
N ARG A 243 6.58 -12.88 -17.10
CA ARG A 243 5.92 -12.29 -15.93
C ARG A 243 4.66 -11.57 -16.38
N SER A 244 3.69 -11.44 -15.49
CA SER A 244 2.47 -10.69 -15.76
C SER A 244 1.85 -10.14 -14.49
N PHE A 245 1.16 -9.03 -14.65
CA PHE A 245 0.39 -8.37 -13.61
C PHE A 245 -1.02 -8.14 -14.14
N VAL A 246 -2.02 -8.80 -13.56
CA VAL A 246 -3.42 -8.70 -14.01
C VAL A 246 -4.26 -8.20 -12.85
N PRO A 247 -4.69 -6.91 -12.89
CA PRO A 247 -5.49 -6.32 -11.83
C PRO A 247 -6.94 -6.80 -11.82
N GLY A 248 -7.65 -6.54 -10.70
CA GLY A 248 -9.10 -6.72 -10.61
C GLY A 248 -9.57 -8.15 -10.45
N LYS A 249 -8.81 -8.98 -9.75
CA LYS A 249 -9.25 -10.30 -9.30
C LYS A 249 -9.92 -10.19 -7.94
N PHE A 250 -10.86 -11.06 -7.68
CA PHE A 250 -11.55 -11.17 -6.39
C PHE A 250 -11.31 -12.56 -5.82
N THR A 251 -11.20 -12.63 -4.50
CA THR A 251 -11.18 -13.92 -3.81
C THR A 251 -12.54 -14.57 -3.93
N GLU A 252 -12.58 -15.86 -4.26
CA GLU A 252 -13.83 -16.61 -4.17
C GLU A 252 -14.11 -16.90 -2.70
N PHE A 253 -15.19 -16.32 -2.18
CA PHE A 253 -15.69 -16.71 -0.86
C PHE A 253 -16.16 -18.16 -0.95
N LYS A 254 -15.51 -19.05 -0.23
CA LYS A 254 -16.10 -20.34 0.10
C LYS A 254 -16.88 -20.09 1.38
N ASP A 255 -18.21 -20.03 1.25
CA ASP A 255 -19.08 -20.09 2.41
C ASP A 255 -18.81 -21.43 3.11
N ASP A 256 -18.24 -21.38 4.33
CA ASP A 256 -18.15 -22.53 5.25
C ASP A 256 -19.46 -22.67 6.05
#